data_e959a55a11eb9b6eea8b4de711159866
#
_entry.id   e959a55a11eb9b6eea8b4de711159866
#
_cell.length_a   1.000
_cell.length_b   1.000
_cell.length_c   1.000
_cell.angle_alpha   90.00
_cell.angle_beta   90.00
_cell.angle_gamma   90.00
#
_symmetry.space_group_name_H-M   'P 1'
#
loop_
_entity.id
_entity.type
_entity.pdbx_description
1 polymer ?
#
loop_
_entity_poly.entity_id
_entity_poly.type
_entity_poly.pdbx_seq_one_letter_code
_entity_poly.pdbx_strand_id
1 'polypeptide(L)'
;GELEMSTDQNLVLLVLDTVDGDIMSQVIEHHPEYKETLSDFTYYNNTMSAYPFTVYSVPYLFSGEWYEDQEEFIEYAKRVYREAPFFDDLEARGYRMGMYEEDAYRLEESMFRFENMIDTTPTISSIAQFMKLEIKLVGFKYMPFDLKRFCLTIPAEFNSLEKTDDISDYELFSSDNQVFYTYLKKTPVTLTDDKCFRFIHLVGAHSPWHQDAQMNEIENGTYEQSIEASMTIVATYLQKLKASGVYDNTAIMILSDHGYNIEDDDSSEKRQHPILFVKGVGEHYDELQISSAPISQSDYLEAYTRLLDGKQGDAIFDYKEGDARERRFLFYDYDEPTHFYEYMQTGYAGDVDTMYFTGVEITP
;
A
#
# COMPACT_ATOMS: atom_id res chain seq x y z
N GLY A 1 13.95 -9.12 -1.72
CA GLY A 1 13.50 -7.77 -2.10
C GLY A 1 12.26 -7.82 -2.99
N GLU A 2 11.79 -6.64 -3.43
CA GLU A 2 10.57 -6.42 -4.22
C GLU A 2 10.59 -7.20 -5.54
N LEU A 3 11.77 -7.48 -6.05
CA LEU A 3 12.01 -8.24 -7.28
C LEU A 3 12.54 -9.66 -7.04
N GLU A 4 12.45 -10.18 -5.83
CA GLU A 4 12.67 -11.59 -5.57
C GLU A 4 11.36 -12.36 -5.78
N MET A 5 11.34 -13.22 -6.78
CA MET A 5 10.13 -13.89 -7.25
C MET A 5 10.32 -15.41 -7.28
N SER A 6 9.25 -16.11 -7.04
CA SER A 6 9.21 -17.58 -7.08
C SER A 6 9.18 -18.12 -8.50
N THR A 7 9.87 -19.25 -8.71
CA THR A 7 9.67 -20.09 -9.90
C THR A 7 8.41 -20.96 -9.84
N ASP A 8 7.81 -21.12 -8.64
CA ASP A 8 6.56 -21.88 -8.42
C ASP A 8 5.33 -20.97 -8.53
N GLN A 9 5.04 -20.16 -7.52
CA GLN A 9 3.86 -19.29 -7.48
C GLN A 9 4.12 -17.99 -6.74
N ASN A 10 3.55 -16.89 -7.26
CA ASN A 10 3.61 -15.57 -6.65
C ASN A 10 2.22 -14.96 -6.49
N LEU A 11 2.05 -14.15 -5.45
CA LEU A 11 0.97 -13.19 -5.32
C LEU A 11 1.57 -11.80 -5.11
N VAL A 12 1.23 -10.88 -5.99
CA VAL A 12 1.67 -9.47 -5.91
C VAL A 12 0.46 -8.57 -5.73
N LEU A 13 0.49 -7.75 -4.69
CA LEU A 13 -0.43 -6.63 -4.51
C LEU A 13 0.37 -5.34 -4.73
N LEU A 14 0.15 -4.70 -5.88
CA LEU A 14 0.78 -3.44 -6.23
C LEU A 14 -0.22 -2.31 -5.99
N VAL A 15 -0.01 -1.55 -4.93
CA VAL A 15 -0.85 -0.44 -4.54
C VAL A 15 -0.29 0.86 -5.09
N LEU A 16 -1.13 1.57 -5.82
CA LEU A 16 -0.87 2.91 -6.34
C LEU A 16 -1.76 3.87 -5.54
N ASP A 17 -1.18 4.53 -4.53
CA ASP A 17 -1.93 5.37 -3.61
C ASP A 17 -2.74 6.44 -4.34
N THR A 18 -3.96 6.68 -3.88
CA THR A 18 -4.82 7.79 -4.30
C THR A 18 -5.24 7.75 -5.78
N VAL A 19 -5.16 6.62 -6.49
CA VAL A 19 -5.60 6.55 -7.89
C VAL A 19 -7.11 6.32 -7.96
N ASP A 20 -7.82 7.30 -8.55
CA ASP A 20 -9.28 7.29 -8.72
C ASP A 20 -9.72 6.49 -9.96
N GLY A 21 -10.82 5.74 -9.81
CA GLY A 21 -11.33 4.86 -10.87
C GLY A 21 -11.90 5.60 -12.08
N ASP A 22 -12.58 6.74 -11.88
CA ASP A 22 -13.13 7.52 -13.00
C ASP A 22 -12.02 8.13 -13.84
N ILE A 23 -11.01 8.71 -13.18
CA ILE A 23 -9.87 9.32 -13.88
C ILE A 23 -9.02 8.24 -14.56
N MET A 24 -8.80 7.08 -13.92
CA MET A 24 -8.12 5.95 -14.55
C MET A 24 -8.86 5.49 -15.81
N SER A 25 -10.18 5.40 -15.76
CA SER A 25 -11.00 5.03 -16.93
C SER A 25 -10.80 6.01 -18.09
N GLN A 26 -10.77 7.31 -17.81
CA GLN A 26 -10.48 8.36 -18.80
C GLN A 26 -9.06 8.24 -19.37
N VAL A 27 -8.07 8.02 -18.50
CA VAL A 27 -6.66 7.82 -18.89
C VAL A 27 -6.52 6.61 -19.83
N ILE A 28 -7.17 5.49 -19.52
CA ILE A 28 -7.15 4.30 -20.39
C ILE A 28 -7.82 4.55 -21.75
N GLU A 29 -8.87 5.36 -21.79
CA GLU A 29 -9.52 5.73 -23.05
C GLU A 29 -8.62 6.62 -23.92
N HIS A 30 -7.90 7.56 -23.33
CA HIS A 30 -6.99 8.45 -24.02
C HIS A 30 -5.65 7.78 -24.41
N HIS A 31 -5.28 6.69 -23.72
CA HIS A 31 -4.00 5.98 -23.87
C HIS A 31 -4.23 4.49 -24.16
N PRO A 32 -4.59 4.11 -25.41
CA PRO A 32 -4.86 2.71 -25.78
C PRO A 32 -3.72 1.74 -25.47
N GLU A 33 -2.48 2.23 -25.43
CA GLU A 33 -1.30 1.44 -25.06
C GLU A 33 -1.38 0.82 -23.66
N TYR A 34 -2.13 1.41 -22.74
CA TYR A 34 -2.34 0.83 -21.42
C TYR A 34 -3.25 -0.40 -21.48
N LYS A 35 -4.19 -0.45 -22.45
CA LYS A 35 -4.99 -1.66 -22.69
C LYS A 35 -4.14 -2.83 -23.16
N GLU A 36 -3.11 -2.55 -23.97
CA GLU A 36 -2.15 -3.57 -24.41
C GLU A 36 -1.27 -4.03 -23.25
N THR A 37 -0.77 -3.10 -22.43
CA THR A 37 0.03 -3.38 -21.25
C THR A 37 -0.71 -4.29 -20.26
N LEU A 38 -2.00 -4.07 -20.09
CA LEU A 38 -2.88 -4.76 -19.15
C LEU A 38 -3.79 -5.79 -19.82
N SER A 39 -3.44 -6.29 -21.01
CA SER A 39 -4.31 -7.18 -21.79
C SER A 39 -4.72 -8.44 -21.02
N ASP A 40 -3.87 -8.97 -20.15
CA ASP A 40 -4.14 -10.18 -19.37
C ASP A 40 -4.95 -9.93 -18.08
N PHE A 41 -5.40 -8.69 -17.86
CA PHE A 41 -6.13 -8.29 -16.66
C PHE A 41 -7.62 -8.11 -16.91
N THR A 42 -8.38 -8.19 -15.83
CA THR A 42 -9.74 -7.63 -15.74
C THR A 42 -9.70 -6.35 -14.92
N TYR A 43 -10.18 -5.25 -15.49
CA TYR A 43 -10.42 -3.99 -14.80
C TYR A 43 -11.82 -3.96 -14.22
N TYR A 44 -11.92 -3.95 -12.90
CA TYR A 44 -13.17 -3.84 -12.16
C TYR A 44 -13.47 -2.36 -11.90
N ASN A 45 -14.08 -1.70 -12.85
CA ASN A 45 -14.26 -0.25 -12.86
C ASN A 45 -15.37 0.26 -11.92
N ASN A 46 -16.05 -0.64 -11.21
CA ASN A 46 -17.08 -0.32 -10.23
C ASN A 46 -16.69 -0.88 -8.84
N THR A 47 -15.52 -0.50 -8.38
CA THR A 47 -14.99 -0.92 -7.08
C THR A 47 -15.13 0.19 -6.05
N MET A 48 -15.47 -0.15 -4.82
CA MET A 48 -15.61 0.77 -3.71
C MET A 48 -14.57 0.50 -2.61
N SER A 49 -13.91 1.55 -2.11
CA SER A 49 -13.04 1.47 -0.95
C SER A 49 -13.83 1.42 0.36
N ALA A 50 -13.17 0.97 1.44
CA ALA A 50 -13.74 0.93 2.78
C ALA A 50 -13.63 2.29 3.48
N TYR A 51 -12.54 3.03 3.24
CA TYR A 51 -12.20 4.29 3.88
C TYR A 51 -11.68 5.32 2.87
N PRO A 52 -11.71 6.62 3.20
CA PRO A 52 -11.26 7.69 2.31
C PRO A 52 -9.75 7.92 2.31
N PHE A 53 -9.00 7.35 3.26
CA PHE A 53 -7.56 7.60 3.45
C PHE A 53 -6.79 6.33 3.82
N THR A 54 -5.50 6.32 3.51
CA THR A 54 -4.56 5.21 3.64
C THR A 54 -4.51 4.59 5.04
N VAL A 55 -4.58 5.42 6.09
CA VAL A 55 -4.35 5.02 7.48
C VAL A 55 -5.22 3.82 7.90
N TYR A 56 -6.51 3.84 7.57
CA TYR A 56 -7.43 2.74 7.87
C TYR A 56 -7.62 1.79 6.69
N SER A 57 -7.44 2.27 5.45
CA SER A 57 -7.60 1.45 4.26
C SER A 57 -6.58 0.31 4.21
N VAL A 58 -5.29 0.59 4.44
CA VAL A 58 -4.25 -0.44 4.32
C VAL A 58 -4.41 -1.57 5.33
N PRO A 59 -4.60 -1.33 6.65
CA PRO A 59 -4.90 -2.43 7.57
C PRO A 59 -6.18 -3.21 7.20
N TYR A 60 -7.19 -2.53 6.67
CA TYR A 60 -8.42 -3.18 6.21
C TYR A 60 -8.18 -4.13 5.05
N LEU A 61 -7.28 -3.81 4.11
CA LEU A 61 -6.92 -4.70 2.98
C LEU A 61 -6.44 -6.08 3.44
N PHE A 62 -5.88 -6.19 4.64
CA PHE A 62 -5.36 -7.44 5.19
C PHE A 62 -6.26 -8.12 6.18
N SER A 63 -7.09 -7.35 6.91
CA SER A 63 -7.95 -7.88 7.98
C SER A 63 -9.40 -8.04 7.55
N GLY A 64 -9.91 -7.16 6.69
CA GLY A 64 -11.35 -7.02 6.45
C GLY A 64 -12.14 -6.57 7.69
N GLU A 65 -11.44 -6.15 8.74
CA GLU A 65 -12.04 -5.70 9.99
C GLU A 65 -12.25 -4.20 9.97
N TRP A 66 -13.49 -3.77 10.24
CA TRP A 66 -13.79 -2.37 10.43
C TRP A 66 -13.23 -1.89 11.79
N TYR A 67 -12.63 -0.70 11.80
CA TYR A 67 -12.15 -0.09 13.03
C TYR A 67 -13.33 0.56 13.78
N GLU A 68 -13.98 -0.21 14.63
CA GLU A 68 -15.21 0.17 15.34
C GLU A 68 -15.11 0.00 16.87
N ASP A 69 -14.11 -0.73 17.34
CA ASP A 69 -13.90 -1.01 18.75
C ASP A 69 -13.09 0.09 19.45
N GLN A 70 -13.21 0.17 20.79
CA GLN A 70 -12.44 1.11 21.62
C GLN A 70 -10.99 0.62 21.82
N GLU A 71 -10.30 0.38 20.72
CA GLU A 71 -8.89 0.01 20.69
C GLU A 71 -8.09 1.21 20.14
N GLU A 72 -6.95 1.51 20.75
CA GLU A 72 -6.05 2.52 20.19
C GLU A 72 -5.62 2.11 18.77
N PHE A 73 -5.66 3.04 17.80
CA PHE A 73 -5.38 2.73 16.40
C PHE A 73 -4.05 2.00 16.18
N ILE A 74 -2.99 2.41 16.90
CA ILE A 74 -1.68 1.77 16.76
C ILE A 74 -1.70 0.30 17.21
N GLU A 75 -2.48 -0.04 18.24
CA GLU A 75 -2.63 -1.41 18.71
C GLU A 75 -3.47 -2.24 17.75
N TYR A 76 -4.54 -1.64 17.17
CA TYR A 76 -5.29 -2.26 16.08
C TYR A 76 -4.39 -2.58 14.88
N ALA A 77 -3.60 -1.61 14.41
CA ALA A 77 -2.69 -1.82 13.28
C ALA A 77 -1.66 -2.92 13.58
N LYS A 78 -1.01 -2.88 14.75
CA LYS A 78 -0.07 -3.92 15.19
C LYS A 78 -0.73 -5.30 15.23
N ARG A 79 -1.95 -5.39 15.74
CA ARG A 79 -2.72 -6.62 15.80
C ARG A 79 -3.03 -7.17 14.43
N VAL A 80 -3.45 -6.31 13.48
CA VAL A 80 -3.71 -6.71 12.10
C VAL A 80 -2.47 -7.37 11.48
N TYR A 81 -1.31 -6.72 11.53
CA TYR A 81 -0.10 -7.28 10.93
C TYR A 81 0.39 -8.55 11.63
N ARG A 82 0.19 -8.65 12.93
CA ARG A 82 0.60 -9.82 13.72
C ARG A 82 -0.35 -11.00 13.57
N GLU A 83 -1.66 -10.76 13.50
CA GLU A 83 -2.70 -11.77 13.74
C GLU A 83 -3.70 -11.94 12.59
N ALA A 84 -3.61 -11.16 11.49
CA ALA A 84 -4.55 -11.30 10.39
C ALA A 84 -4.50 -12.72 9.79
N PRO A 85 -5.65 -13.41 9.70
CA PRO A 85 -5.71 -14.80 9.20
C PRO A 85 -5.17 -14.97 7.78
N PHE A 86 -5.19 -13.92 6.99
CA PHE A 86 -4.60 -13.92 5.65
C PHE A 86 -3.09 -14.21 5.67
N PHE A 87 -2.36 -13.59 6.60
CA PHE A 87 -0.92 -13.85 6.71
C PHE A 87 -0.63 -15.24 7.26
N ASP A 88 -1.48 -15.76 8.15
CA ASP A 88 -1.35 -17.13 8.65
C ASP A 88 -1.60 -18.15 7.52
N ASP A 89 -2.56 -17.88 6.62
CA ASP A 89 -2.80 -18.72 5.43
C ASP A 89 -1.61 -18.69 4.46
N LEU A 90 -1.01 -17.53 4.23
CA LEU A 90 0.21 -17.41 3.41
C LEU A 90 1.36 -18.24 3.99
N GLU A 91 1.61 -18.15 5.29
CA GLU A 91 2.63 -18.96 5.98
C GLU A 91 2.34 -20.46 5.88
N ALA A 92 1.09 -20.86 6.12
CA ALA A 92 0.67 -22.26 6.03
C ALA A 92 0.83 -22.83 4.60
N ARG A 93 0.71 -21.99 3.57
CA ARG A 93 0.95 -22.34 2.16
C ARG A 93 2.41 -22.27 1.75
N GLY A 94 3.31 -21.85 2.63
CA GLY A 94 4.74 -21.76 2.40
C GLY A 94 5.19 -20.52 1.61
N TYR A 95 4.45 -19.41 1.72
CA TYR A 95 4.85 -18.15 1.12
C TYR A 95 5.84 -17.39 1.99
N ARG A 96 6.90 -16.90 1.38
CA ARG A 96 7.75 -15.85 1.95
C ARG A 96 7.08 -14.51 1.71
N MET A 97 6.91 -13.74 2.77
CA MET A 97 6.15 -12.49 2.72
C MET A 97 7.06 -11.27 2.75
N GLY A 98 6.94 -10.40 1.75
CA GLY A 98 7.57 -9.08 1.70
C GLY A 98 6.53 -7.99 1.80
N MET A 99 6.71 -7.07 2.78
CA MET A 99 5.84 -5.93 3.04
C MET A 99 6.60 -4.63 2.75
N TYR A 100 6.36 -4.06 1.58
CA TYR A 100 7.04 -2.84 1.10
C TYR A 100 6.08 -1.66 1.24
N GLU A 101 6.01 -1.16 2.48
CA GLU A 101 5.15 -0.08 2.94
C GLU A 101 5.92 0.78 3.93
N GLU A 102 6.11 2.08 3.66
CA GLU A 102 6.95 2.96 4.51
C GLU A 102 6.40 3.09 5.93
N ASP A 103 5.10 3.21 6.10
CA ASP A 103 4.50 3.37 7.41
C ASP A 103 4.54 2.10 8.26
N ALA A 104 4.66 0.94 7.62
CA ALA A 104 4.76 -0.34 8.31
C ALA A 104 6.03 -0.46 9.18
N TYR A 105 7.12 0.17 8.79
CA TYR A 105 8.37 0.18 9.58
C TYR A 105 8.22 0.76 10.99
N ARG A 106 7.15 1.51 11.24
CA ARG A 106 6.85 2.10 12.54
C ARG A 106 6.17 1.12 13.51
N LEU A 107 5.77 -0.06 13.04
CA LEU A 107 5.00 -1.03 13.83
C LEU A 107 5.86 -2.06 14.57
N GLU A 108 7.18 -1.89 14.57
CA GLU A 108 8.13 -2.66 15.38
C GLU A 108 7.99 -4.19 15.23
N GLU A 109 8.04 -4.91 16.36
CA GLU A 109 8.04 -6.37 16.43
C GLU A 109 6.83 -7.04 15.74
N SER A 110 5.71 -6.34 15.59
CA SER A 110 4.54 -6.90 14.90
C SER A 110 4.78 -7.19 13.41
N MET A 111 5.85 -6.63 12.84
CA MET A 111 6.21 -6.77 11.44
C MET A 111 7.28 -7.84 11.16
N PHE A 112 7.84 -8.51 12.17
CA PHE A 112 8.97 -9.45 12.00
C PHE A 112 8.62 -10.74 11.23
N ARG A 113 7.35 -10.99 10.96
CA ARG A 113 6.95 -12.06 10.05
C ARG A 113 7.26 -11.77 8.57
N PHE A 114 7.58 -10.51 8.23
CA PHE A 114 7.91 -10.09 6.88
C PHE A 114 9.42 -10.04 6.69
N GLU A 115 9.91 -10.68 5.64
CA GLU A 115 11.35 -10.92 5.40
C GLU A 115 12.19 -9.65 5.22
N ASN A 116 11.55 -8.54 4.82
CA ASN A 116 12.20 -7.25 4.61
C ASN A 116 12.12 -6.31 5.83
N MET A 117 11.43 -6.73 6.90
CA MET A 117 11.37 -5.96 8.14
C MET A 117 12.53 -6.32 9.03
N ILE A 118 13.38 -5.34 9.30
CA ILE A 118 14.58 -5.48 10.11
C ILE A 118 14.30 -4.88 11.48
N ASP A 119 14.79 -5.55 12.52
CA ASP A 119 14.84 -4.95 13.86
C ASP A 119 15.81 -3.75 13.85
N THR A 120 15.23 -2.56 13.73
CA THR A 120 15.97 -1.29 13.75
C THR A 120 16.07 -0.71 15.17
N THR A 121 15.70 -1.49 16.21
CA THR A 121 15.87 -1.02 17.59
C THR A 121 17.33 -0.61 17.82
N PRO A 122 17.58 0.67 18.10
CA PRO A 122 18.96 1.15 18.26
C PRO A 122 19.56 0.47 19.49
N THR A 123 20.57 -0.35 19.25
CA THR A 123 21.38 -0.91 20.35
C THR A 123 22.41 0.11 20.79
N ILE A 124 22.56 0.28 22.11
CA ILE A 124 23.57 1.18 22.66
C ILE A 124 24.96 0.60 22.38
N SER A 125 25.73 1.26 21.54
CA SER A 125 27.08 0.84 21.15
C SER A 125 28.06 0.77 22.32
N SER A 126 27.84 1.59 23.36
CA SER A 126 28.68 1.64 24.54
C SER A 126 27.93 2.16 25.76
N ILE A 127 27.76 1.30 26.76
CA ILE A 127 27.18 1.67 28.07
C ILE A 127 28.01 2.81 28.72
N ALA A 128 29.34 2.82 28.53
CA ALA A 128 30.18 3.86 29.09
C ALA A 128 29.94 5.24 28.44
N GLN A 129 29.70 5.28 27.14
CA GLN A 129 29.34 6.52 26.43
C GLN A 129 27.94 6.98 26.81
N PHE A 130 26.99 6.07 26.91
CA PHE A 130 25.63 6.35 27.39
C PHE A 130 25.65 6.95 28.79
N MET A 131 26.33 6.32 29.74
CA MET A 131 26.50 6.83 31.09
C MET A 131 27.15 8.21 31.13
N LYS A 132 28.15 8.46 30.28
CA LYS A 132 28.79 9.77 30.16
C LYS A 132 27.83 10.85 29.69
N LEU A 133 26.95 10.55 28.72
CA LEU A 133 25.92 11.49 28.22
C LEU A 133 24.84 11.73 29.27
N GLU A 134 24.39 10.68 29.96
CA GLU A 134 23.44 10.81 31.06
C GLU A 134 24.00 11.73 32.17
N ILE A 135 25.27 11.57 32.56
CA ILE A 135 25.91 12.43 33.53
C ILE A 135 25.99 13.88 33.05
N LYS A 136 26.29 14.09 31.74
CA LYS A 136 26.27 15.46 31.18
C LYS A 136 24.85 16.07 31.21
N LEU A 137 23.82 15.32 30.86
CA LEU A 137 22.41 15.80 30.90
C LEU A 137 21.96 16.15 32.32
N VAL A 138 22.27 15.29 33.28
CA VAL A 138 21.99 15.52 34.70
C VAL A 138 22.77 16.75 35.20
N GLY A 139 24.04 16.85 34.84
CA GLY A 139 24.86 18.02 35.17
C GLY A 139 24.31 19.31 34.56
N PHE A 140 23.91 19.29 33.28
CA PHE A 140 23.26 20.45 32.65
C PHE A 140 21.98 20.88 33.34
N LYS A 141 21.19 19.92 33.84
CA LYS A 141 19.93 20.20 34.55
C LYS A 141 20.14 20.78 35.95
N TYR A 142 21.09 20.28 36.69
CA TYR A 142 21.22 20.55 38.13
C TYR A 142 22.41 21.40 38.54
N MET A 143 23.43 21.58 37.67
CA MET A 143 24.57 22.44 38.03
C MET A 143 24.27 23.94 37.95
N PRO A 144 24.99 24.78 38.75
CA PRO A 144 24.96 26.24 38.62
C PRO A 144 25.25 26.67 37.18
N PHE A 145 24.69 27.82 36.79
CA PHE A 145 24.73 28.33 35.42
C PHE A 145 26.17 28.36 34.84
N ASP A 146 27.14 28.83 35.61
CA ASP A 146 28.55 28.98 35.17
C ASP A 146 29.23 27.64 34.88
N LEU A 147 28.72 26.53 35.41
CA LEU A 147 29.25 25.17 35.22
C LEU A 147 28.55 24.40 34.12
N LYS A 148 27.38 24.85 33.68
CA LYS A 148 26.59 24.18 32.64
C LYS A 148 27.34 24.02 31.31
N ARG A 149 28.26 24.93 31.00
CA ARG A 149 29.09 24.87 29.79
C ARG A 149 29.93 23.61 29.66
N PHE A 150 30.26 22.94 30.77
CA PHE A 150 31.00 21.67 30.77
C PHE A 150 30.11 20.44 30.55
N CYS A 151 28.81 20.65 30.62
CA CYS A 151 27.78 19.63 30.46
C CYS A 151 26.98 19.76 29.15
N LEU A 152 27.45 20.62 28.23
CA LEU A 152 26.82 20.75 26.91
C LEU A 152 26.99 19.46 26.11
N THR A 153 25.92 19.02 25.49
CA THR A 153 25.88 17.87 24.57
C THR A 153 25.52 18.37 23.18
N ILE A 154 26.11 17.77 22.17
CA ILE A 154 25.78 18.05 20.78
C ILE A 154 25.08 16.84 20.14
N PRO A 155 24.19 17.03 19.14
CA PRO A 155 23.48 15.92 18.49
C PRO A 155 24.39 14.78 18.01
N ALA A 156 25.59 15.10 17.52
CA ALA A 156 26.56 14.09 17.08
C ALA A 156 27.02 13.14 18.20
N GLU A 157 26.97 13.56 19.48
CA GLU A 157 27.33 12.68 20.61
C GLU A 157 26.22 11.65 20.89
N PHE A 158 24.96 11.99 20.60
CA PHE A 158 23.83 11.03 20.67
C PHE A 158 23.88 10.07 19.49
N ASN A 159 24.08 10.57 18.28
CA ASN A 159 24.19 9.75 17.08
C ASN A 159 25.34 8.74 17.16
N SER A 160 26.41 9.05 17.92
CA SER A 160 27.54 8.11 18.13
C SER A 160 27.22 6.98 19.12
N LEU A 161 26.09 7.04 19.84
CA LEU A 161 25.63 5.96 20.73
C LEU A 161 24.85 4.90 19.99
N GLU A 162 24.23 5.27 18.90
CA GLU A 162 23.50 4.33 18.07
C GLU A 162 24.51 3.45 17.32
N LYS A 163 24.56 2.18 17.68
CA LYS A 163 25.10 1.16 16.81
C LYS A 163 23.94 0.74 15.91
N THR A 164 23.82 1.37 14.79
CA THR A 164 23.21 0.73 13.65
C THR A 164 24.20 -0.34 13.19
N ASP A 165 23.95 -1.61 13.50
CA ASP A 165 24.60 -2.70 12.77
C ASP A 165 24.35 -2.37 11.30
N ASP A 166 25.43 -2.36 10.51
CA ASP A 166 25.52 -1.86 9.15
C ASP A 166 24.18 -1.93 8.36
N ILE A 167 23.27 -0.97 8.61
CA ILE A 167 22.08 -0.71 7.76
C ILE A 167 22.56 -0.22 6.37
N SER A 168 23.87 0.07 6.23
CA SER A 168 24.47 0.51 4.99
C SER A 168 24.30 -0.44 3.80
N ASP A 169 23.96 -1.72 4.04
CA ASP A 169 23.73 -2.70 2.99
C ASP A 169 22.24 -3.01 2.74
N TYR A 170 21.30 -2.44 3.55
CA TYR A 170 19.89 -2.54 3.33
C TYR A 170 19.36 -1.19 2.82
N GLU A 171 19.11 -1.09 1.52
CA GLU A 171 18.30 0.01 1.00
C GLU A 171 16.89 -0.16 1.58
N LEU A 172 16.52 0.72 2.51
CA LEU A 172 15.14 0.79 2.98
C LEU A 172 14.23 1.06 1.79
N PHE A 173 13.10 0.36 1.73
CA PHE A 173 12.11 0.61 0.70
C PHE A 173 11.67 2.08 0.73
N SER A 174 11.56 2.68 -0.44
CA SER A 174 10.94 3.98 -0.64
C SER A 174 9.71 3.85 -1.51
N SER A 175 8.60 4.38 -1.04
CA SER A 175 7.33 4.45 -1.79
C SER A 175 7.37 5.46 -2.94
N ASP A 176 8.39 6.31 -3.02
CA ASP A 176 8.55 7.32 -4.07
C ASP A 176 8.61 6.70 -5.47
N ASN A 177 7.75 7.18 -6.35
CA ASN A 177 7.62 6.66 -7.71
C ASN A 177 8.94 6.70 -8.49
N GLN A 178 9.72 7.79 -8.38
CA GLN A 178 10.97 7.94 -9.12
C GLN A 178 12.07 7.04 -8.58
N VAL A 179 12.13 6.88 -7.26
CA VAL A 179 13.07 5.98 -6.59
C VAL A 179 12.78 4.56 -7.00
N PHE A 180 11.52 4.13 -6.90
CA PHE A 180 11.12 2.78 -7.27
C PHE A 180 11.30 2.49 -8.76
N TYR A 181 10.97 3.43 -9.65
CA TYR A 181 11.23 3.29 -11.08
C TYR A 181 12.71 3.13 -11.39
N THR A 182 13.55 3.92 -10.73
CA THR A 182 15.01 3.83 -10.88
C THR A 182 15.52 2.47 -10.39
N TYR A 183 15.00 1.98 -9.28
CA TYR A 183 15.28 0.65 -8.76
C TYR A 183 14.87 -0.44 -9.75
N LEU A 184 13.65 -0.36 -10.30
CA LEU A 184 13.18 -1.30 -11.33
C LEU A 184 14.13 -1.35 -12.53
N LYS A 185 14.63 -0.22 -12.99
CA LYS A 185 15.54 -0.19 -14.16
C LYS A 185 16.89 -0.82 -13.89
N LYS A 186 17.40 -0.70 -12.68
CA LYS A 186 18.77 -1.13 -12.31
C LYS A 186 18.83 -2.55 -11.78
N THR A 187 17.79 -2.99 -11.07
CA THR A 187 17.81 -4.25 -10.33
C THR A 187 17.20 -5.38 -11.16
N PRO A 188 17.90 -6.50 -11.34
CA PRO A 188 17.33 -7.68 -12.00
C PRO A 188 16.33 -8.38 -11.07
N VAL A 189 15.41 -9.14 -11.67
CA VAL A 189 14.60 -10.11 -10.90
C VAL A 189 15.51 -11.24 -10.43
N THR A 190 15.44 -11.56 -9.14
CA THR A 190 16.08 -12.74 -8.56
C THR A 190 15.04 -13.84 -8.38
N LEU A 191 15.44 -15.08 -8.64
CA LEU A 191 14.54 -16.22 -8.60
C LEU A 191 14.80 -17.08 -7.37
N THR A 192 13.73 -17.56 -6.75
CA THR A 192 13.74 -18.52 -5.65
C THR A 192 12.74 -19.65 -5.89
N ASP A 193 12.93 -20.78 -5.22
CA ASP A 193 11.98 -21.90 -5.26
C ASP A 193 10.85 -21.74 -4.23
N ASP A 194 11.02 -20.83 -3.25
CA ASP A 194 9.99 -20.54 -2.27
C ASP A 194 8.88 -19.68 -2.90
N LYS A 195 7.62 -19.96 -2.61
CA LYS A 195 6.50 -19.11 -3.02
C LYS A 195 6.64 -17.70 -2.43
N CYS A 196 6.28 -16.69 -3.19
CA CYS A 196 6.46 -15.29 -2.77
C CYS A 196 5.14 -14.52 -2.74
N PHE A 197 4.92 -13.81 -1.64
CA PHE A 197 3.95 -12.75 -1.52
C PHE A 197 4.68 -11.41 -1.46
N ARG A 198 4.24 -10.45 -2.27
CA ARG A 198 4.81 -9.09 -2.31
C ARG A 198 3.68 -8.08 -2.23
N PHE A 199 3.66 -7.31 -1.16
CA PHE A 199 2.85 -6.11 -1.05
C PHE A 199 3.76 -4.90 -1.28
N ILE A 200 3.46 -4.12 -2.31
CA ILE A 200 4.27 -2.96 -2.73
C ILE A 200 3.34 -1.76 -2.79
N HIS A 201 3.51 -0.82 -1.87
CA HIS A 201 2.71 0.39 -1.80
C HIS A 201 3.53 1.60 -2.24
N LEU A 202 3.15 2.18 -3.36
CA LEU A 202 3.79 3.34 -3.95
C LEU A 202 2.96 4.60 -3.73
N VAL A 203 3.62 5.75 -3.72
CA VAL A 203 2.96 7.08 -3.68
C VAL A 203 1.91 7.23 -4.79
N GLY A 204 2.09 6.54 -5.92
CA GLY A 204 1.08 6.50 -6.98
C GLY A 204 0.74 7.88 -7.52
N ALA A 205 -0.51 8.34 -7.29
CA ALA A 205 -0.98 9.66 -7.69
C ALA A 205 -1.22 10.62 -6.51
N HIS A 206 -0.70 10.30 -5.32
CA HIS A 206 -0.76 11.22 -4.17
C HIS A 206 0.02 12.51 -4.48
N SER A 207 -0.54 13.66 -4.09
CA SER A 207 0.13 14.95 -4.24
C SER A 207 1.35 15.08 -3.29
N PRO A 208 2.39 15.85 -3.64
CA PRO A 208 2.54 16.68 -4.83
C PRO A 208 2.96 15.89 -6.08
N TRP A 209 2.57 16.36 -7.25
CA TRP A 209 2.80 15.67 -8.53
C TRP A 209 4.04 16.23 -9.22
N HIS A 210 5.06 15.39 -9.36
CA HIS A 210 6.39 15.81 -9.84
C HIS A 210 6.92 14.99 -11.02
N GLN A 211 6.14 14.05 -11.55
CA GLN A 211 6.54 13.23 -12.69
C GLN A 211 5.57 13.35 -13.85
N ASP A 212 6.11 13.30 -15.08
CA ASP A 212 5.33 13.08 -16.29
C ASP A 212 5.23 11.57 -16.64
N ALA A 213 4.50 11.26 -17.71
CA ALA A 213 4.32 9.89 -18.20
C ALA A 213 5.63 9.14 -18.51
N GLN A 214 6.71 9.86 -18.81
CA GLN A 214 8.03 9.29 -19.10
C GLN A 214 8.93 9.21 -17.86
N MET A 215 8.38 9.53 -16.68
CA MET A 215 9.11 9.59 -15.41
C MET A 215 10.17 10.70 -15.38
N ASN A 216 9.99 11.78 -16.17
CA ASN A 216 10.79 12.96 -16.01
C ASN A 216 10.27 13.81 -14.85
N GLU A 217 11.19 14.40 -14.09
CA GLU A 217 10.84 15.33 -13.03
C GLU A 217 10.32 16.65 -13.64
N ILE A 218 9.17 17.12 -13.13
CA ILE A 218 8.51 18.36 -13.55
C ILE A 218 8.09 19.17 -12.31
N GLU A 219 8.14 20.52 -12.42
CA GLU A 219 7.83 21.39 -11.28
C GLU A 219 6.31 21.48 -10.97
N ASN A 220 5.47 21.40 -11.97
CA ASN A 220 4.03 21.56 -11.85
C ASN A 220 3.31 20.46 -12.63
N GLY A 221 3.36 19.26 -12.09
CA GLY A 221 2.67 18.12 -12.64
C GLY A 221 1.15 18.20 -12.43
N THR A 222 0.42 17.38 -13.16
CA THR A 222 -1.01 17.17 -12.98
C THR A 222 -1.28 15.81 -12.35
N TYR A 223 -2.47 15.65 -11.80
CA TYR A 223 -2.92 14.37 -11.26
C TYR A 223 -2.94 13.28 -12.35
N GLU A 224 -3.41 13.60 -13.56
CA GLU A 224 -3.40 12.65 -14.69
C GLU A 224 -1.98 12.22 -15.05
N GLN A 225 -1.02 13.16 -15.09
CA GLN A 225 0.39 12.82 -15.34
C GLN A 225 0.98 11.87 -14.28
N SER A 226 0.58 12.01 -13.02
CA SER A 226 0.97 11.07 -11.97
C SER A 226 0.38 9.67 -12.17
N ILE A 227 -0.86 9.57 -12.68
CA ILE A 227 -1.44 8.29 -13.05
C ILE A 227 -0.67 7.68 -14.24
N GLU A 228 -0.35 8.47 -15.26
CA GLU A 228 0.44 8.01 -16.40
C GLU A 228 1.86 7.56 -15.97
N ALA A 229 2.50 8.29 -15.05
CA ALA A 229 3.78 7.88 -14.45
C ALA A 229 3.65 6.54 -13.71
N SER A 230 2.58 6.37 -12.93
CA SER A 230 2.28 5.11 -12.25
C SER A 230 2.09 3.96 -13.25
N MET A 231 1.44 4.20 -14.38
CA MET A 231 1.28 3.21 -15.45
C MET A 231 2.62 2.85 -16.12
N THR A 232 3.55 3.78 -16.22
CA THR A 232 4.92 3.52 -16.70
C THR A 232 5.67 2.59 -15.73
N ILE A 233 5.50 2.78 -14.42
CA ILE A 233 6.04 1.87 -13.40
C ILE A 233 5.42 0.48 -13.54
N VAL A 234 4.10 0.39 -13.65
CA VAL A 234 3.37 -0.87 -13.86
C VAL A 234 3.91 -1.60 -15.09
N ALA A 235 3.97 -0.93 -16.23
CA ALA A 235 4.48 -1.51 -17.48
C ALA A 235 5.90 -2.06 -17.32
N THR A 236 6.77 -1.30 -16.66
CA THR A 236 8.16 -1.70 -16.40
C THR A 236 8.23 -2.92 -15.49
N TYR A 237 7.42 -2.96 -14.43
CA TYR A 237 7.34 -4.09 -13.51
C TYR A 237 6.88 -5.36 -14.23
N LEU A 238 5.75 -5.28 -14.97
CA LEU A 238 5.22 -6.41 -15.72
C LEU A 238 6.19 -6.93 -16.78
N GLN A 239 6.91 -6.04 -17.49
CA GLN A 239 7.95 -6.43 -18.44
C GLN A 239 9.07 -7.21 -17.78
N LYS A 240 9.48 -6.82 -16.56
CA LYS A 240 10.52 -7.56 -15.82
C LYS A 240 10.05 -8.96 -15.44
N LEU A 241 8.82 -9.12 -14.99
CA LEU A 241 8.25 -10.43 -14.67
C LEU A 241 8.18 -11.32 -15.94
N LYS A 242 7.77 -10.75 -17.07
CA LYS A 242 7.75 -11.45 -18.37
C LYS A 242 9.16 -11.86 -18.81
N ALA A 243 10.13 -10.96 -18.74
CA ALA A 243 11.52 -11.23 -19.12
C ALA A 243 12.19 -12.29 -18.24
N SER A 244 11.77 -12.40 -16.99
CA SER A 244 12.28 -13.38 -16.03
C SER A 244 11.56 -14.73 -16.07
N GLY A 245 10.49 -14.84 -16.86
CA GLY A 245 9.72 -16.08 -17.03
C GLY A 245 8.80 -16.41 -15.85
N VAL A 246 8.53 -15.44 -14.94
CA VAL A 246 7.66 -15.65 -13.76
C VAL A 246 6.31 -14.93 -13.87
N TYR A 247 6.04 -14.27 -14.98
CA TYR A 247 4.78 -13.55 -15.18
C TYR A 247 3.56 -14.48 -15.15
N ASP A 248 3.67 -15.65 -15.77
CA ASP A 248 2.55 -16.58 -15.88
C ASP A 248 2.21 -17.26 -14.56
N ASN A 249 3.20 -17.49 -13.69
CA ASN A 249 2.99 -18.07 -12.37
C ASN A 249 2.75 -17.01 -11.27
N THR A 250 2.49 -15.76 -11.67
CA THR A 250 2.21 -14.64 -10.76
C THR A 250 0.76 -14.21 -10.88
N ALA A 251 0.01 -14.31 -9.78
CA ALA A 251 -1.24 -13.60 -9.60
C ALA A 251 -0.95 -12.16 -9.19
N ILE A 252 -1.62 -11.20 -9.82
CA ILE A 252 -1.34 -9.77 -9.62
C ILE A 252 -2.64 -9.00 -9.41
N MET A 253 -2.70 -8.22 -8.34
CA MET A 253 -3.70 -7.17 -8.17
C MET A 253 -2.99 -5.81 -8.21
N ILE A 254 -3.41 -4.96 -9.13
CA ILE A 254 -3.02 -3.54 -9.18
C ILE A 254 -4.22 -2.78 -8.66
N LEU A 255 -4.04 -2.09 -7.55
CA LEU A 255 -5.14 -1.45 -6.84
C LEU A 255 -4.72 -0.11 -6.27
N SER A 256 -5.68 0.71 -5.86
CA SER A 256 -5.44 1.83 -4.95
C SER A 256 -6.14 1.56 -3.62
N ASP A 257 -5.61 2.15 -2.58
CA ASP A 257 -6.14 2.04 -1.22
C ASP A 257 -7.46 2.82 -1.06
N HIS A 258 -7.58 3.97 -1.75
CA HIS A 258 -8.80 4.77 -1.89
C HIS A 258 -8.78 5.56 -3.21
N GLY A 259 -9.87 6.24 -3.52
CA GLY A 259 -9.96 7.15 -4.65
C GLY A 259 -9.46 8.56 -4.33
N TYR A 260 -9.73 9.49 -5.23
CA TYR A 260 -9.38 10.91 -5.09
C TYR A 260 -10.48 11.82 -5.64
N ASN A 261 -10.62 13.03 -5.06
CA ASN A 261 -11.49 14.05 -5.62
C ASN A 261 -10.67 15.28 -6.03
N ILE A 262 -10.64 15.56 -7.32
CA ILE A 262 -9.92 16.71 -7.90
C ILE A 262 -10.72 18.00 -7.76
N GLU A 263 -12.06 17.93 -7.72
CA GLU A 263 -12.91 19.11 -7.85
C GLU A 263 -13.15 19.82 -6.51
N ASP A 264 -12.94 19.12 -5.39
CA ASP A 264 -13.28 19.64 -4.07
C ASP A 264 -12.35 19.03 -3.00
N ASP A 265 -11.38 19.81 -2.55
CA ASP A 265 -10.40 19.38 -1.53
C ASP A 265 -11.05 19.03 -0.17
N ASP A 266 -12.28 19.50 0.08
CA ASP A 266 -12.98 19.30 1.35
C ASP A 266 -13.91 18.07 1.36
N SER A 267 -14.13 17.39 0.23
CA SER A 267 -15.09 16.29 0.16
C SER A 267 -14.41 14.93 0.06
N SER A 268 -14.09 14.34 1.21
CA SER A 268 -13.57 12.96 1.35
C SER A 268 -14.57 11.91 0.87
N GLU A 269 -15.86 12.23 0.81
CA GLU A 269 -16.93 11.35 0.30
C GLU A 269 -16.70 10.87 -1.13
N LYS A 270 -15.94 11.64 -1.93
CA LYS A 270 -15.60 11.27 -3.31
C LYS A 270 -14.34 10.41 -3.43
N ARG A 271 -13.75 9.98 -2.33
CA ARG A 271 -12.57 9.09 -2.31
C ARG A 271 -12.94 7.61 -2.26
N GLN A 272 -14.20 7.28 -2.45
CA GLN A 272 -14.73 5.93 -2.36
C GLN A 272 -14.46 5.06 -3.60
N HIS A 273 -13.92 5.60 -4.69
CA HIS A 273 -13.78 4.89 -5.96
C HIS A 273 -12.31 4.60 -6.32
N PRO A 274 -11.69 3.54 -5.75
CA PRO A 274 -10.33 3.12 -6.09
C PRO A 274 -10.28 2.36 -7.41
N ILE A 275 -9.07 2.19 -7.96
CA ILE A 275 -8.85 1.26 -9.08
C ILE A 275 -8.70 -0.18 -8.58
N LEU A 276 -9.05 -1.13 -9.48
CA LEU A 276 -8.78 -2.55 -9.27
C LEU A 276 -8.59 -3.26 -10.60
N PHE A 277 -7.38 -3.76 -10.86
CA PHE A 277 -7.04 -4.66 -11.96
C PHE A 277 -6.58 -5.99 -11.37
N VAL A 278 -7.08 -7.10 -11.90
CA VAL A 278 -6.77 -8.43 -11.38
C VAL A 278 -6.35 -9.35 -12.52
N LYS A 279 -5.27 -10.10 -12.30
CA LYS A 279 -4.80 -11.19 -13.14
C LYS A 279 -4.48 -12.40 -12.28
N GLY A 280 -5.09 -13.54 -12.57
CA GLY A 280 -4.74 -14.84 -11.96
C GLY A 280 -3.50 -15.48 -12.60
N VAL A 281 -3.05 -16.58 -11.99
CA VAL A 281 -1.97 -17.39 -12.52
C VAL A 281 -2.39 -17.98 -13.88
N GLY A 282 -1.54 -17.83 -14.91
CA GLY A 282 -1.80 -18.34 -16.25
C GLY A 282 -2.95 -17.70 -17.01
N GLU A 283 -3.45 -16.56 -16.53
CA GLU A 283 -4.57 -15.85 -17.15
C GLU A 283 -4.10 -14.99 -18.33
N HIS A 284 -4.76 -15.16 -19.47
CA HIS A 284 -4.44 -14.47 -20.71
C HIS A 284 -5.71 -14.11 -21.46
N TYR A 285 -5.71 -12.89 -22.02
CA TYR A 285 -6.77 -12.40 -22.92
C TYR A 285 -6.15 -11.67 -24.11
N ASP A 286 -6.93 -11.54 -25.19
CA ASP A 286 -6.52 -10.76 -26.37
C ASP A 286 -6.51 -9.25 -26.09
N GLU A 287 -7.34 -8.80 -25.14
CA GLU A 287 -7.44 -7.40 -24.73
C GLU A 287 -7.85 -7.28 -23.24
N LEU A 288 -7.60 -6.11 -22.66
CA LEU A 288 -8.04 -5.79 -21.31
C LEU A 288 -9.55 -6.07 -21.16
N GLN A 289 -9.89 -6.92 -20.21
CA GLN A 289 -11.29 -7.18 -19.83
C GLN A 289 -11.78 -6.06 -18.92
N ILE A 290 -13.02 -5.62 -19.09
CA ILE A 290 -13.64 -4.61 -18.24
C ILE A 290 -14.90 -5.21 -17.63
N SER A 291 -15.04 -5.09 -16.32
CA SER A 291 -16.19 -5.54 -15.55
C SER A 291 -16.74 -4.40 -14.69
N SER A 292 -18.05 -4.17 -14.78
CA SER A 292 -18.79 -3.24 -13.92
C SER A 292 -19.43 -3.92 -12.71
N ALA A 293 -19.00 -5.13 -12.37
CA ALA A 293 -19.44 -5.82 -11.16
C ALA A 293 -19.22 -4.94 -9.91
N PRO A 294 -20.19 -4.87 -8.99
CA PRO A 294 -20.12 -3.99 -7.82
C PRO A 294 -19.19 -4.59 -6.74
N ILE A 295 -17.89 -4.45 -6.95
CA ILE A 295 -16.87 -4.94 -6.04
C ILE A 295 -16.65 -3.94 -4.88
N SER A 296 -16.23 -4.45 -3.75
CA SER A 296 -15.83 -3.69 -2.56
C SER A 296 -14.52 -4.25 -2.03
N GLN A 297 -13.74 -3.43 -1.34
CA GLN A 297 -12.54 -3.90 -0.63
C GLN A 297 -12.87 -4.99 0.41
N SER A 298 -14.12 -5.08 0.87
CA SER A 298 -14.58 -6.18 1.72
C SER A 298 -14.51 -7.56 1.05
N ASP A 299 -14.38 -7.62 -0.28
CA ASP A 299 -14.27 -8.87 -1.04
C ASP A 299 -12.81 -9.33 -1.23
N TYR A 300 -11.84 -8.48 -0.88
CA TYR A 300 -10.45 -8.71 -1.27
C TYR A 300 -9.82 -9.93 -0.59
N LEU A 301 -10.10 -10.19 0.68
CA LEU A 301 -9.54 -11.35 1.39
C LEU A 301 -9.93 -12.67 0.72
N GLU A 302 -11.19 -12.80 0.31
CA GLU A 302 -11.64 -13.96 -0.42
C GLU A 302 -11.03 -14.03 -1.82
N ALA A 303 -10.89 -12.89 -2.50
CA ALA A 303 -10.20 -12.80 -3.77
C ALA A 303 -8.73 -13.24 -3.67
N TYR A 304 -8.01 -12.83 -2.62
CA TYR A 304 -6.64 -13.30 -2.38
C TYR A 304 -6.57 -14.83 -2.25
N THR A 305 -7.45 -15.40 -1.44
CA THR A 305 -7.55 -16.87 -1.27
C THR A 305 -7.81 -17.58 -2.60
N ARG A 306 -8.73 -17.07 -3.40
CA ARG A 306 -9.06 -17.64 -4.71
C ARG A 306 -7.88 -17.52 -5.69
N LEU A 307 -7.16 -16.41 -5.68
CA LEU A 307 -5.94 -16.23 -6.48
C LEU A 307 -4.86 -17.21 -6.07
N LEU A 308 -4.66 -17.42 -4.76
CA LEU A 308 -3.72 -18.41 -4.21
C LEU A 308 -4.12 -19.87 -4.60
N ASP A 309 -5.42 -20.12 -4.75
CA ASP A 309 -5.97 -21.39 -5.23
C ASP A 309 -5.91 -21.54 -6.76
N GLY A 310 -5.33 -20.58 -7.48
CA GLY A 310 -5.18 -20.60 -8.94
C GLY A 310 -6.46 -20.27 -9.71
N LYS A 311 -7.45 -19.62 -9.09
CA LYS A 311 -8.66 -19.15 -9.77
C LYS A 311 -8.37 -17.95 -10.66
N GLN A 312 -9.21 -17.75 -11.68
CA GLN A 312 -9.08 -16.71 -12.71
C GLN A 312 -10.45 -16.14 -13.08
N GLY A 313 -10.44 -14.95 -13.67
CA GLY A 313 -11.63 -14.33 -14.28
C GLY A 313 -12.82 -14.25 -13.34
N ASP A 314 -13.96 -14.68 -13.80
CA ASP A 314 -15.24 -14.64 -13.05
C ASP A 314 -15.26 -15.49 -11.76
N ALA A 315 -14.25 -16.33 -11.55
CA ALA A 315 -14.14 -17.14 -10.34
C ALA A 315 -13.51 -16.38 -9.17
N ILE A 316 -13.00 -15.16 -9.38
CA ILE A 316 -12.31 -14.36 -8.33
C ILE A 316 -13.31 -13.70 -7.39
N PHE A 317 -14.40 -13.13 -7.91
CA PHE A 317 -15.42 -12.44 -7.12
C PHE A 317 -16.79 -13.10 -7.29
N ASP A 318 -17.63 -13.03 -6.24
CA ASP A 318 -18.99 -13.56 -6.26
C ASP A 318 -19.97 -12.68 -7.06
N TYR A 319 -19.69 -11.37 -7.10
CA TYR A 319 -20.55 -10.41 -7.77
C TYR A 319 -20.24 -10.29 -9.25
N LYS A 320 -21.30 -10.06 -10.04
CA LYS A 320 -21.25 -9.92 -11.50
C LYS A 320 -21.88 -8.61 -11.94
N GLU A 321 -21.64 -8.24 -13.18
CA GLU A 321 -22.29 -7.09 -13.81
C GLU A 321 -23.80 -7.16 -13.68
N GLY A 322 -24.42 -6.06 -13.27
CA GLY A 322 -25.85 -5.93 -13.07
C GLY A 322 -26.38 -6.43 -11.73
N ASP A 323 -25.53 -6.98 -10.87
CA ASP A 323 -25.93 -7.34 -9.52
C ASP A 323 -26.30 -6.11 -8.71
N ALA A 324 -27.41 -6.20 -7.96
CA ALA A 324 -27.77 -5.19 -6.98
C ALA A 324 -27.06 -5.49 -5.66
N ARG A 325 -26.33 -4.50 -5.15
CA ARG A 325 -25.55 -4.65 -3.92
C ARG A 325 -25.43 -3.33 -3.18
N GLU A 326 -25.56 -3.39 -1.87
CA GLU A 326 -25.15 -2.31 -0.97
C GLU A 326 -23.70 -2.52 -0.53
N ARG A 327 -22.90 -1.47 -0.54
CA ARG A 327 -21.50 -1.48 -0.14
C ARG A 327 -21.28 -0.44 0.95
N ARG A 328 -20.59 -0.83 2.01
CA ARG A 328 -20.31 0.01 3.17
C ARG A 328 -19.07 0.85 2.95
N PHE A 329 -19.11 2.10 3.40
CA PHE A 329 -18.01 3.03 3.42
C PHE A 329 -18.01 3.79 4.75
N LEU A 330 -16.89 3.79 5.46
CA LEU A 330 -16.72 4.58 6.67
C LEU A 330 -15.95 5.86 6.35
N PHE A 331 -16.69 6.92 6.20
CA PHE A 331 -16.15 8.25 6.02
C PHE A 331 -15.66 8.84 7.34
N TYR A 332 -14.55 9.56 7.32
CA TYR A 332 -14.11 10.41 8.41
C TYR A 332 -13.42 11.66 7.85
N ASP A 333 -13.49 12.75 8.59
CA ASP A 333 -12.77 13.96 8.26
C ASP A 333 -11.30 13.81 8.66
N TYR A 334 -10.39 14.34 7.83
CA TYR A 334 -8.95 14.30 8.13
C TYR A 334 -8.61 14.98 9.46
N ASP A 335 -9.34 16.02 9.82
CA ASP A 335 -9.16 16.75 11.09
C ASP A 335 -9.78 16.03 12.31
N GLU A 336 -10.68 15.07 12.08
CA GLU A 336 -11.33 14.25 13.11
C GLU A 336 -11.18 12.75 12.83
N PRO A 337 -9.96 12.21 12.82
CA PRO A 337 -9.66 10.86 12.30
C PRO A 337 -10.21 9.71 13.16
N THR A 338 -10.90 10.00 14.25
CA THR A 338 -11.52 9.00 15.15
C THR A 338 -13.04 9.10 15.17
N HIS A 339 -13.64 9.89 14.29
CA HIS A 339 -15.10 10.02 14.18
C HIS A 339 -15.55 9.57 12.79
N PHE A 340 -16.26 8.44 12.71
CA PHE A 340 -16.68 7.84 11.45
C PHE A 340 -18.18 8.02 11.23
N TYR A 341 -18.51 8.29 9.97
CA TYR A 341 -19.87 8.35 9.46
C TYR A 341 -20.10 7.19 8.52
N GLU A 342 -21.09 6.34 8.80
CA GLU A 342 -21.39 5.20 7.95
C GLU A 342 -22.21 5.61 6.73
N TYR A 343 -21.66 5.31 5.56
CA TYR A 343 -22.35 5.43 4.28
C TYR A 343 -22.57 4.06 3.66
N MET A 344 -23.69 3.93 2.95
CA MET A 344 -23.95 2.81 2.06
C MET A 344 -24.12 3.33 0.64
N GLN A 345 -23.69 2.53 -0.34
CA GLN A 345 -23.83 2.83 -1.76
C GLN A 345 -24.48 1.67 -2.49
N THR A 346 -25.45 1.99 -3.36
CA THR A 346 -26.25 1.01 -4.12
C THR A 346 -26.02 1.06 -5.62
N GLY A 347 -25.22 2.01 -6.11
CA GLY A 347 -25.01 2.26 -7.54
C GLY A 347 -23.57 2.12 -7.98
N TYR A 348 -23.23 2.88 -9.02
CA TYR A 348 -21.88 2.98 -9.54
C TYR A 348 -20.97 3.69 -8.53
N ALA A 349 -19.79 3.11 -8.26
CA ALA A 349 -18.88 3.62 -7.23
C ALA A 349 -18.44 5.07 -7.44
N GLY A 350 -18.29 5.52 -8.69
CA GLY A 350 -17.95 6.89 -9.04
C GLY A 350 -19.10 7.89 -8.87
N ASP A 351 -20.33 7.42 -8.68
CA ASP A 351 -21.50 8.28 -8.53
C ASP A 351 -21.85 8.47 -7.05
N VAL A 352 -21.40 9.60 -6.48
CA VAL A 352 -21.66 9.94 -5.06
C VAL A 352 -23.14 10.13 -4.75
N ASP A 353 -23.98 10.45 -5.73
CA ASP A 353 -25.42 10.59 -5.53
C ASP A 353 -26.09 9.24 -5.19
N THR A 354 -25.42 8.13 -5.44
CA THR A 354 -25.85 6.78 -5.04
C THR A 354 -25.42 6.39 -3.63
N MET A 355 -24.63 7.23 -2.95
CA MET A 355 -24.28 7.07 -1.55
C MET A 355 -25.29 7.75 -0.64
N TYR A 356 -25.58 7.14 0.49
CA TYR A 356 -26.41 7.77 1.52
C TYR A 356 -25.86 7.51 2.93
N PHE A 357 -25.95 8.51 3.77
CA PHE A 357 -25.62 8.40 5.19
C PHE A 357 -26.68 7.57 5.91
N THR A 358 -26.28 6.53 6.63
CA THR A 358 -27.20 5.61 7.31
C THR A 358 -27.75 6.20 8.62
N GLY A 359 -27.19 7.29 9.12
CA GLY A 359 -27.47 7.84 10.44
C GLY A 359 -26.61 7.23 11.56
N VAL A 360 -25.68 6.34 11.21
CA VAL A 360 -24.76 5.71 12.18
C VAL A 360 -23.46 6.49 12.22
N GLU A 361 -23.08 6.91 13.42
CA GLU A 361 -21.80 7.51 13.75
C GLU A 361 -21.04 6.59 14.71
N ILE A 362 -19.74 6.41 14.48
CA ILE A 362 -18.88 5.51 15.25
C ILE A 362 -17.72 6.34 15.79
N THR A 363 -17.49 6.25 17.10
CA THR A 363 -16.34 6.85 17.78
C THR A 363 -15.65 5.74 18.55
N PRO A 364 -14.62 5.11 17.98
CA PRO A 364 -13.88 4.00 18.58
C PRO A 364 -13.19 4.36 19.88
#